data_6b20d0792c1c204097cbecb1f8ce9975
#
_entry.id   6b20d0792c1c204097cbecb1f8ce9975
#
_cell.length_a   1.000
_cell.length_b   1.000
_cell.length_c   1.000
_cell.angle_alpha   90.00
_cell.angle_beta   90.00
_cell.angle_gamma   90.00
#
_symmetry.space_group_name_H-M   'P 1'
#
loop_
_entity.id
_entity.type
_entity.pdbx_description
1 polymer ?
#
loop_
_entity_poly.entity_id
_entity_poly.type
_entity_poly.pdbx_seq_one_letter_code
_entity_poly.pdbx_strand_id
1 'polypeptide(L)'
;MAEESETEKKNSSIFHWDRRCWYHAIVNSLVASGVVVLGYTLNHDYGPGLFIMVPVLTGFVIAFTSRGQGMLAIMLLTSLLCSVLFLVSGWEAILCILVTFPIVMITMGVGAFLGYQIAKRFIHRYGNHMVILISLSLMILVGWADREDRDLRPLEVSTSMNFYAPMEQVWNVVRESGQIDGNDSFLKFIGLPVPRNCVLLPDSQRVCHFDEGSILQEITEENYGKNIELKIIDSFEVREWLEIDSARYRFVQHSDYVEVIRTDLIRSILQPRWYWHWFEEKCVGIEHRYVMSSMRRKVETK
;
A
#
# COMPACT_ATOMS: atom_id res chain seq x y z
N MET A 1 38.15 -32.05 -20.17
CA MET A 1 38.09 -32.58 -18.79
C MET A 1 38.69 -31.65 -17.74
N ALA A 2 39.71 -30.86 -18.03
CA ALA A 2 40.28 -29.88 -17.03
C ALA A 2 39.47 -28.59 -16.96
N GLU A 3 38.86 -28.13 -18.05
CA GLU A 3 38.08 -26.91 -18.12
C GLU A 3 36.68 -27.01 -17.44
N GLU A 4 36.04 -28.19 -17.45
CA GLU A 4 34.80 -28.46 -16.73
C GLU A 4 34.99 -28.45 -15.21
N SER A 5 36.14 -28.87 -14.71
CA SER A 5 36.49 -28.88 -13.27
C SER A 5 36.70 -27.46 -12.71
N GLU A 6 37.15 -26.48 -13.49
CA GLU A 6 37.35 -25.10 -13.05
C GLU A 6 36.01 -24.30 -13.02
N THR A 7 35.12 -24.59 -13.96
CA THR A 7 33.79 -23.96 -13.99
C THR A 7 32.86 -24.46 -12.86
N GLU A 8 32.95 -25.72 -12.51
CA GLU A 8 32.22 -26.32 -11.39
C GLU A 8 32.72 -25.80 -10.02
N LYS A 9 34.03 -25.60 -9.89
CA LYS A 9 34.64 -25.00 -8.70
C LYS A 9 34.31 -23.52 -8.52
N LYS A 10 34.08 -22.77 -9.61
CA LYS A 10 33.72 -21.38 -9.60
C LYS A 10 32.23 -21.17 -9.23
N ASN A 11 31.33 -22.10 -9.60
CA ASN A 11 29.93 -22.06 -9.24
C ASN A 11 29.67 -22.51 -7.79
N SER A 12 30.45 -23.38 -7.21
CA SER A 12 30.31 -23.80 -5.81
C SER A 12 30.72 -22.72 -4.79
N SER A 13 31.52 -21.73 -5.21
CA SER A 13 31.98 -20.65 -4.34
C SER A 13 30.96 -19.58 -4.02
N ILE A 14 29.83 -19.55 -4.73
CA ILE A 14 28.76 -18.54 -4.51
C ILE A 14 27.96 -18.84 -3.23
N PHE A 15 27.97 -20.06 -2.72
CA PHE A 15 27.19 -20.51 -1.55
C PHE A 15 27.99 -20.90 -0.31
N HIS A 16 29.34 -20.81 -0.31
CA HIS A 16 30.11 -21.06 0.90
C HIS A 16 30.13 -19.83 1.81
N TRP A 17 29.09 -19.76 2.67
CA TRP A 17 28.97 -18.73 3.70
C TRP A 17 29.76 -19.15 4.95
N ASP A 18 30.91 -18.53 5.17
CA ASP A 18 31.63 -18.62 6.42
C ASP A 18 30.88 -17.89 7.55
N ARG A 19 31.06 -18.31 8.81
CA ARG A 19 30.43 -17.66 9.99
C ARG A 19 30.68 -16.15 10.04
N ARG A 20 31.83 -15.69 9.55
CA ARG A 20 32.13 -14.25 9.46
C ARG A 20 31.22 -13.51 8.47
N CYS A 21 30.92 -14.14 7.34
CA CYS A 21 29.99 -13.55 6.36
C CYS A 21 28.58 -13.38 6.93
N TRP A 22 28.11 -14.36 7.71
CA TRP A 22 26.81 -14.26 8.39
C TRP A 22 26.77 -13.12 9.41
N TYR A 23 27.78 -12.97 10.22
CA TYR A 23 27.87 -11.87 11.19
C TYR A 23 27.82 -10.51 10.49
N HIS A 24 28.61 -10.32 9.43
CA HIS A 24 28.58 -9.09 8.64
C HIS A 24 27.23 -8.87 7.94
N ALA A 25 26.60 -9.92 7.44
CA ALA A 25 25.29 -9.84 6.83
C ALA A 25 24.21 -9.37 7.85
N ILE A 26 24.20 -9.94 9.04
CA ILE A 26 23.26 -9.56 10.10
C ILE A 26 23.52 -8.11 10.55
N VAL A 27 24.75 -7.72 10.83
CA VAL A 27 25.09 -6.36 11.26
C VAL A 27 24.72 -5.34 10.18
N ASN A 28 25.08 -5.59 8.92
CA ASN A 28 24.71 -4.70 7.82
C ASN A 28 23.19 -4.61 7.61
N SER A 29 22.46 -5.72 7.77
CA SER A 29 21.00 -5.73 7.68
C SER A 29 20.35 -4.94 8.81
N LEU A 30 20.86 -5.06 10.03
CA LEU A 30 20.37 -4.27 11.18
C LEU A 30 20.62 -2.78 10.98
N VAL A 31 21.81 -2.39 10.51
CA VAL A 31 22.13 -0.98 10.20
C VAL A 31 21.22 -0.46 9.08
N ALA A 32 21.08 -1.23 7.99
CA ALA A 32 20.24 -0.85 6.86
C ALA A 32 18.75 -0.74 7.27
N SER A 33 18.26 -1.68 8.09
CA SER A 33 16.89 -1.64 8.62
C SER A 33 16.69 -0.41 9.53
N GLY A 34 17.66 -0.07 10.37
CA GLY A 34 17.62 1.14 11.18
C GLY A 34 17.54 2.41 10.33
N VAL A 35 18.24 2.44 9.20
CA VAL A 35 18.19 3.56 8.24
C VAL A 35 16.81 3.65 7.58
N VAL A 36 16.22 2.52 7.19
CA VAL A 36 14.86 2.48 6.61
C VAL A 36 13.81 2.96 7.63
N VAL A 37 13.88 2.44 8.86
CA VAL A 37 12.95 2.85 9.94
C VAL A 37 13.10 4.35 10.25
N LEU A 38 14.33 4.84 10.34
CA LEU A 38 14.57 6.27 10.53
C LEU A 38 14.05 7.09 9.35
N GLY A 39 14.26 6.63 8.13
CA GLY A 39 13.70 7.25 6.91
C GLY A 39 12.18 7.32 6.96
N TYR A 40 11.52 6.24 7.37
CA TYR A 40 10.07 6.18 7.53
C TYR A 40 9.57 7.16 8.61
N THR A 41 10.20 7.16 9.80
CA THR A 41 9.79 8.03 10.91
C THR A 41 10.01 9.51 10.64
N LEU A 42 11.03 9.87 9.85
CA LEU A 42 11.31 11.26 9.48
C LEU A 42 10.41 11.76 8.34
N ASN A 43 9.97 10.85 7.49
CA ASN A 43 9.25 11.18 6.26
C ASN A 43 7.81 10.71 6.27
N HIS A 44 7.10 10.59 7.35
CA HIS A 44 5.69 10.14 7.50
C HIS A 44 4.79 10.13 6.23
N ASP A 45 5.33 10.50 5.10
CA ASP A 45 4.69 10.62 3.80
C ASP A 45 5.02 9.44 2.90
N TYR A 46 4.00 8.82 2.32
CA TYR A 46 4.11 7.68 1.39
C TYR A 46 4.52 8.13 -0.03
N GLY A 47 5.55 8.96 -0.11
CA GLY A 47 6.06 9.54 -1.35
C GLY A 47 7.04 8.65 -2.12
N PRO A 48 7.48 9.09 -3.32
CA PRO A 48 8.52 8.41 -4.11
C PRO A 48 9.83 8.25 -3.34
N GLY A 49 10.13 9.16 -2.41
CA GLY A 49 11.28 9.06 -1.53
C GLY A 49 11.31 7.77 -0.74
N LEU A 50 10.20 7.41 -0.12
CA LEU A 50 10.09 6.20 0.70
C LEU A 50 10.20 4.91 -0.12
N PHE A 51 9.48 4.81 -1.24
CA PHE A 51 9.39 3.56 -2.01
C PHE A 51 10.50 3.38 -3.06
N ILE A 52 11.18 4.45 -3.46
CA ILE A 52 12.23 4.41 -4.47
C ILE A 52 13.57 4.82 -3.88
N MET A 53 13.68 6.03 -3.34
CA MET A 53 14.99 6.58 -2.96
C MET A 53 15.58 5.90 -1.72
N VAL A 54 14.77 5.66 -0.69
CA VAL A 54 15.23 4.94 0.52
C VAL A 54 15.75 3.55 0.17
N PRO A 55 15.03 2.69 -0.58
CA PRO A 55 15.55 1.40 -1.00
C PRO A 55 16.79 1.51 -1.91
N VAL A 56 16.84 2.45 -2.85
CA VAL A 56 18.02 2.68 -3.70
C VAL A 56 19.25 3.01 -2.85
N LEU A 57 19.12 3.95 -1.91
CA LEU A 57 20.23 4.33 -1.03
C LEU A 57 20.61 3.17 -0.09
N THR A 58 19.64 2.40 0.40
CA THR A 58 19.90 1.21 1.21
C THR A 58 20.68 0.16 0.43
N GLY A 59 20.26 -0.14 -0.80
CA GLY A 59 20.97 -1.06 -1.69
C GLY A 59 22.40 -0.59 -2.00
N PHE A 60 22.55 0.71 -2.24
CA PHE A 60 23.86 1.34 -2.46
C PHE A 60 24.79 1.14 -1.25
N VAL A 61 24.32 1.39 -0.03
CA VAL A 61 25.08 1.19 1.21
C VAL A 61 25.44 -0.28 1.38
N ILE A 62 24.49 -1.20 1.15
CA ILE A 62 24.72 -2.65 1.25
C ILE A 62 25.85 -3.07 0.30
N ALA A 63 25.80 -2.66 -0.96
CA ALA A 63 26.81 -3.02 -1.95
C ALA A 63 28.19 -2.46 -1.60
N PHE A 64 28.24 -1.23 -1.09
CA PHE A 64 29.48 -0.57 -0.70
C PHE A 64 30.12 -1.22 0.52
N THR A 65 29.32 -1.62 1.52
CA THR A 65 29.81 -2.25 2.75
C THR A 65 30.13 -3.72 2.58
N SER A 66 29.33 -4.47 1.79
CA SER A 66 29.50 -5.91 1.57
C SER A 66 30.56 -6.26 0.52
N ARG A 67 31.03 -5.28 -0.26
CA ARG A 67 31.95 -5.47 -1.38
C ARG A 67 31.47 -6.52 -2.40
N GLY A 68 30.16 -6.68 -2.53
CA GLY A 68 29.50 -7.60 -3.45
C GLY A 68 29.35 -9.04 -2.92
N GLN A 69 29.98 -9.41 -1.81
CA GLN A 69 29.79 -10.75 -1.22
C GLN A 69 28.48 -10.84 -0.46
N GLY A 70 27.67 -11.86 -0.78
CA GLY A 70 26.39 -12.09 -0.10
C GLY A 70 25.36 -10.95 -0.25
N MET A 71 25.55 -10.03 -1.19
CA MET A 71 24.73 -8.83 -1.37
C MET A 71 23.24 -9.14 -1.47
N LEU A 72 22.85 -10.12 -2.30
CA LEU A 72 21.45 -10.53 -2.46
C LEU A 72 20.84 -11.02 -1.13
N ALA A 73 21.60 -11.80 -0.37
CA ALA A 73 21.11 -12.32 0.90
C ALA A 73 21.00 -11.21 1.96
N ILE A 74 21.91 -10.23 1.97
CA ILE A 74 21.79 -9.06 2.86
C ILE A 74 20.55 -8.25 2.47
N MET A 75 20.29 -8.03 1.18
CA MET A 75 19.10 -7.35 0.71
C MET A 75 17.80 -8.06 1.13
N LEU A 76 17.74 -9.39 0.92
CA LEU A 76 16.59 -10.20 1.34
C LEU A 76 16.39 -10.16 2.86
N LEU A 77 17.48 -10.32 3.63
CA LEU A 77 17.43 -10.28 5.09
C LEU A 77 16.98 -8.90 5.60
N THR A 78 17.50 -7.81 5.01
CA THR A 78 17.10 -6.44 5.34
C THR A 78 15.61 -6.22 5.05
N SER A 79 15.15 -6.61 3.86
CA SER A 79 13.74 -6.47 3.48
C SER A 79 12.82 -7.28 4.38
N LEU A 80 13.21 -8.53 4.72
CA LEU A 80 12.45 -9.37 5.64
C LEU A 80 12.40 -8.75 7.05
N LEU A 81 13.52 -8.26 7.55
CA LEU A 81 13.61 -7.66 8.88
C LEU A 81 12.76 -6.39 8.97
N CYS A 82 12.83 -5.50 7.96
CA CYS A 82 11.96 -4.33 7.87
C CYS A 82 10.48 -4.72 7.80
N SER A 83 10.13 -5.72 6.99
CA SER A 83 8.75 -6.21 6.89
C SER A 83 8.21 -6.70 8.24
N VAL A 84 9.02 -7.48 8.97
CA VAL A 84 8.64 -7.97 10.31
C VAL A 84 8.49 -6.81 11.29
N LEU A 85 9.39 -5.83 11.27
CA LEU A 85 9.31 -4.66 12.13
C LEU A 85 8.03 -3.85 11.87
N PHE A 86 7.69 -3.61 10.59
CA PHE A 86 6.47 -2.87 10.22
C PHE A 86 5.19 -3.63 10.61
N LEU A 87 5.17 -4.95 10.46
CA LEU A 87 4.04 -5.77 10.92
C LEU A 87 3.87 -5.74 12.45
N VAL A 88 4.98 -5.92 13.18
CA VAL A 88 4.94 -5.96 14.66
C VAL A 88 4.60 -4.61 15.26
N SER A 89 5.06 -3.52 14.65
CA SER A 89 4.71 -2.15 15.06
C SER A 89 3.26 -1.77 14.72
N GLY A 90 2.56 -2.56 13.89
CA GLY A 90 1.22 -2.22 13.41
C GLY A 90 1.19 -1.07 12.40
N TRP A 91 2.35 -0.63 11.91
CA TRP A 91 2.43 0.48 10.96
C TRP A 91 1.89 0.10 9.58
N GLU A 92 2.09 -1.18 9.17
CA GLU A 92 1.65 -1.65 7.87
C GLU A 92 0.89 -2.97 7.94
N ALA A 93 -0.09 -3.13 7.06
CA ALA A 93 -0.80 -4.38 6.90
C ALA A 93 -0.01 -5.36 6.01
N ILE A 94 -0.26 -6.65 6.19
CA ILE A 94 0.42 -7.72 5.45
C ILE A 94 0.30 -7.56 3.93
N LEU A 95 -0.85 -7.09 3.45
CA LEU A 95 -1.07 -6.87 2.02
C LEU A 95 -0.20 -5.72 1.48
N CYS A 96 -0.07 -4.62 2.24
CA CYS A 96 0.81 -3.50 1.87
C CYS A 96 2.25 -3.98 1.72
N ILE A 97 2.73 -4.81 2.65
CA ILE A 97 4.07 -5.38 2.60
C ILE A 97 4.25 -6.27 1.37
N LEU A 98 3.29 -7.15 1.08
CA LEU A 98 3.34 -8.04 -0.10
C LEU A 98 3.40 -7.26 -1.41
N VAL A 99 2.64 -6.17 -1.51
CA VAL A 99 2.63 -5.31 -2.70
C VAL A 99 3.90 -4.45 -2.77
N THR A 100 4.38 -3.92 -1.65
CA THR A 100 5.57 -3.07 -1.60
C THR A 100 6.87 -3.85 -1.86
N PHE A 101 6.93 -5.12 -1.46
CA PHE A 101 8.13 -5.94 -1.54
C PHE A 101 8.79 -5.98 -2.93
N PRO A 102 8.07 -6.19 -4.06
CA PRO A 102 8.69 -6.21 -5.39
C PRO A 102 9.34 -4.87 -5.77
N ILE A 103 8.69 -3.74 -5.53
CA ILE A 103 9.26 -2.43 -5.88
C ILE A 103 10.48 -2.12 -5.03
N VAL A 104 10.45 -2.44 -3.73
CA VAL A 104 11.58 -2.28 -2.82
C VAL A 104 12.77 -3.14 -3.26
N MET A 105 12.54 -4.40 -3.63
CA MET A 105 13.61 -5.29 -4.09
C MET A 105 14.23 -4.83 -5.42
N ILE A 106 13.42 -4.34 -6.36
CA ILE A 106 13.91 -3.83 -7.65
C ILE A 106 14.74 -2.55 -7.42
N THR A 107 14.22 -1.60 -6.67
CA THR A 107 14.89 -0.31 -6.42
C THR A 107 16.15 -0.48 -5.57
N MET A 108 16.12 -1.36 -4.57
CA MET A 108 17.31 -1.76 -3.80
C MET A 108 18.37 -2.44 -4.69
N GLY A 109 17.93 -3.28 -5.64
CA GLY A 109 18.80 -3.91 -6.64
C GLY A 109 19.50 -2.89 -7.53
N VAL A 110 18.79 -1.88 -8.00
CA VAL A 110 19.36 -0.75 -8.76
C VAL A 110 20.41 -0.02 -7.93
N GLY A 111 20.09 0.32 -6.69
CA GLY A 111 21.03 0.96 -5.77
C GLY A 111 22.29 0.11 -5.51
N ALA A 112 22.09 -1.19 -5.30
CA ALA A 112 23.17 -2.12 -5.09
C ALA A 112 24.08 -2.26 -6.32
N PHE A 113 23.51 -2.29 -7.51
CA PHE A 113 24.29 -2.30 -8.75
C PHE A 113 25.14 -1.02 -8.89
N LEU A 114 24.54 0.15 -8.67
CA LEU A 114 25.27 1.43 -8.72
C LEU A 114 26.38 1.49 -7.65
N GLY A 115 26.04 1.10 -6.42
CA GLY A 115 26.99 1.04 -5.31
C GLY A 115 28.18 0.13 -5.59
N TYR A 116 27.93 -1.05 -6.17
CA TYR A 116 28.99 -1.99 -6.55
C TYR A 116 29.93 -1.41 -7.63
N GLN A 117 29.37 -0.75 -8.66
CA GLN A 117 30.17 -0.13 -9.73
C GLN A 117 31.05 1.00 -9.19
N ILE A 118 30.50 1.81 -8.29
CA ILE A 118 31.24 2.92 -7.67
C ILE A 118 32.28 2.39 -6.69
N ALA A 119 31.92 1.42 -5.86
CA ALA A 119 32.84 0.78 -4.93
C ALA A 119 34.09 0.22 -5.63
N LYS A 120 33.88 -0.47 -6.77
CA LYS A 120 34.97 -1.02 -7.58
C LYS A 120 35.98 0.06 -8.05
N ARG A 121 35.52 1.31 -8.28
CA ARG A 121 36.37 2.41 -8.78
C ARG A 121 37.02 3.24 -7.67
N PHE A 122 36.35 3.36 -6.52
CA PHE A 122 36.68 4.38 -5.50
C PHE A 122 37.08 3.83 -4.13
N ILE A 123 37.03 2.49 -3.90
CA ILE A 123 37.27 1.87 -2.59
C ILE A 123 38.61 2.27 -1.94
N HIS A 124 39.62 2.64 -2.73
CA HIS A 124 40.91 3.05 -2.20
C HIS A 124 40.98 4.47 -1.62
N ARG A 125 39.93 5.29 -1.81
CA ARG A 125 40.03 6.74 -1.53
C ARG A 125 39.12 7.25 -0.40
N TYR A 126 37.99 6.58 -0.12
CA TYR A 126 37.00 7.06 0.84
C TYR A 126 36.60 5.96 1.83
N GLY A 127 36.60 6.31 3.13
CA GLY A 127 36.15 5.39 4.18
C GLY A 127 34.64 5.14 4.13
N ASN A 128 34.20 3.96 4.58
CA ASN A 128 32.78 3.55 4.60
C ASN A 128 31.87 4.54 5.32
N HIS A 129 32.39 5.29 6.29
CA HIS A 129 31.62 6.27 7.07
C HIS A 129 31.12 7.45 6.23
N MET A 130 31.91 7.91 5.26
CA MET A 130 31.52 9.02 4.36
C MET A 130 30.32 8.63 3.48
N VAL A 131 30.28 7.40 3.01
CA VAL A 131 29.18 6.89 2.17
C VAL A 131 27.86 6.82 2.96
N ILE A 132 27.93 6.37 4.22
CA ILE A 132 26.77 6.31 5.10
C ILE A 132 26.24 7.73 5.39
N LEU A 133 27.12 8.67 5.71
CA LEU A 133 26.75 10.07 5.97
C LEU A 133 26.13 10.74 4.74
N ILE A 134 26.71 10.55 3.56
CA ILE A 134 26.14 11.08 2.31
C ILE A 134 24.77 10.47 2.03
N SER A 135 24.60 9.15 2.20
CA SER A 135 23.31 8.48 2.00
C SER A 135 22.25 8.99 2.97
N LEU A 136 22.62 9.20 4.23
CA LEU A 136 21.71 9.73 5.26
C LEU A 136 21.29 11.19 4.93
N SER A 137 22.25 12.03 4.51
CA SER A 137 21.98 13.41 4.10
C SER A 137 21.06 13.47 2.87
N LEU A 138 21.28 12.59 1.89
CA LEU A 138 20.42 12.48 0.72
C LEU A 138 19.00 12.01 1.09
N MET A 139 18.85 11.06 2.03
CA MET A 139 17.53 10.65 2.52
C MET A 139 16.75 11.81 3.14
N ILE A 140 17.40 12.62 3.97
CA ILE A 140 16.76 13.79 4.59
C ILE A 140 16.36 14.81 3.53
N LEU A 141 17.23 15.06 2.55
CA LEU A 141 16.97 16.02 1.46
C LEU A 141 15.79 15.57 0.59
N VAL A 142 15.74 14.28 0.24
CA VAL A 142 14.66 13.72 -0.57
C VAL A 142 13.34 13.74 0.19
N GLY A 143 13.33 13.37 1.47
CA GLY A 143 12.13 13.44 2.29
C GLY A 143 11.61 14.89 2.46
N TRP A 144 12.49 15.87 2.45
CA TRP A 144 12.08 17.26 2.44
C TRP A 144 11.48 17.68 1.09
N ALA A 145 12.08 17.27 -0.02
CA ALA A 145 11.58 17.57 -1.37
C ALA A 145 10.24 16.84 -1.68
N ASP A 146 10.03 15.65 -1.15
CA ASP A 146 8.81 14.86 -1.36
C ASP A 146 7.55 15.52 -0.76
N ARG A 147 7.72 16.40 0.22
CA ARG A 147 6.61 17.12 0.85
C ARG A 147 5.94 18.17 -0.04
N GLU A 148 6.68 18.70 -1.02
CA GLU A 148 6.20 19.81 -1.85
C GLU A 148 5.47 19.35 -3.12
N ASP A 149 5.72 18.15 -3.64
CA ASP A 149 5.22 17.73 -4.96
C ASP A 149 4.29 16.49 -4.86
N ARG A 150 3.08 16.71 -4.32
CA ARG A 150 2.06 15.64 -4.23
C ARG A 150 1.12 15.69 -5.42
N ASP A 151 1.21 14.71 -6.32
CA ASP A 151 0.19 14.48 -7.33
C ASP A 151 -1.06 13.84 -6.71
N LEU A 152 -1.94 14.67 -6.17
CA LEU A 152 -3.20 14.28 -5.55
C LEU A 152 -4.35 14.15 -6.57
N ARG A 153 -4.06 13.81 -7.81
CA ARG A 153 -5.13 13.59 -8.80
C ARG A 153 -6.11 12.55 -8.30
N PRO A 154 -7.42 12.87 -8.32
CA PRO A 154 -8.43 11.93 -7.88
C PRO A 154 -8.46 10.70 -8.80
N LEU A 155 -8.73 9.54 -8.22
CA LEU A 155 -8.98 8.28 -8.88
C LEU A 155 -10.45 7.93 -8.74
N GLU A 156 -11.10 7.63 -9.85
CA GLU A 156 -12.49 7.16 -9.87
C GLU A 156 -12.52 5.64 -9.93
N VAL A 157 -13.13 5.01 -8.92
CA VAL A 157 -13.29 3.57 -8.85
C VAL A 157 -14.77 3.21 -8.92
N SER A 158 -15.14 2.43 -9.94
CA SER A 158 -16.52 2.01 -10.17
C SER A 158 -16.69 0.50 -10.03
N THR A 159 -17.80 0.09 -9.40
CA THR A 159 -18.18 -1.32 -9.26
C THR A 159 -19.68 -1.46 -9.48
N SER A 160 -20.12 -2.41 -10.31
CA SER A 160 -21.53 -2.69 -10.52
C SER A 160 -21.95 -4.02 -9.88
N MET A 161 -23.25 -4.08 -9.50
CA MET A 161 -23.86 -5.31 -8.96
C MET A 161 -25.37 -5.34 -9.30
N ASN A 162 -25.85 -6.51 -9.67
CA ASN A 162 -27.28 -6.75 -9.98
C ASN A 162 -28.05 -7.13 -8.71
N PHE A 163 -29.20 -6.51 -8.51
CA PHE A 163 -30.12 -6.75 -7.41
C PHE A 163 -31.44 -7.28 -7.98
N TYR A 164 -31.85 -8.48 -7.62
CA TYR A 164 -33.08 -9.13 -8.06
C TYR A 164 -34.23 -8.79 -7.11
N ALA A 165 -34.56 -7.51 -7.03
CA ALA A 165 -35.60 -6.97 -6.18
C ALA A 165 -36.21 -5.72 -6.82
N PRO A 166 -37.45 -5.32 -6.40
CA PRO A 166 -38.07 -4.08 -6.87
C PRO A 166 -37.22 -2.84 -6.57
N MET A 167 -37.25 -1.85 -7.47
CA MET A 167 -36.50 -0.60 -7.37
C MET A 167 -36.65 0.08 -5.99
N GLU A 168 -37.84 0.09 -5.45
CA GLU A 168 -38.11 0.72 -4.15
C GLU A 168 -37.30 0.08 -3.00
N GLN A 169 -37.24 -1.25 -2.99
CA GLN A 169 -36.49 -1.96 -1.96
C GLN A 169 -34.97 -1.76 -2.13
N VAL A 170 -34.49 -1.80 -3.38
CA VAL A 170 -33.07 -1.54 -3.71
C VAL A 170 -32.71 -0.10 -3.35
N TRP A 171 -33.55 0.87 -3.68
CA TRP A 171 -33.37 2.27 -3.34
C TRP A 171 -33.23 2.47 -1.83
N ASN A 172 -34.18 1.98 -1.07
CA ASN A 172 -34.20 2.15 0.39
C ASN A 172 -32.98 1.52 1.06
N VAL A 173 -32.58 0.31 0.63
CA VAL A 173 -31.40 -0.36 1.23
C VAL A 173 -30.10 0.37 0.91
N VAL A 174 -29.95 0.97 -0.28
CA VAL A 174 -28.76 1.75 -0.65
C VAL A 174 -28.75 3.10 0.08
N ARG A 175 -29.91 3.76 0.18
CA ARG A 175 -30.06 5.05 0.87
C ARG A 175 -29.75 4.95 2.35
N GLU A 176 -30.33 3.97 3.03
CA GLU A 176 -30.17 3.80 4.47
C GLU A 176 -28.90 3.02 4.82
N SER A 177 -28.48 2.09 3.96
CA SER A 177 -27.41 1.11 4.13
C SER A 177 -27.57 0.22 5.38
N GLY A 178 -27.84 0.78 6.54
CA GLY A 178 -28.08 0.07 7.81
C GLY A 178 -26.90 -0.83 8.21
N GLN A 179 -27.19 -1.91 8.93
CA GLN A 179 -26.18 -2.88 9.36
C GLN A 179 -25.55 -3.59 8.14
N ILE A 180 -24.24 -3.67 8.11
CA ILE A 180 -23.49 -4.31 7.02
C ILE A 180 -22.95 -5.64 7.53
N ASP A 181 -23.55 -6.74 7.05
CA ASP A 181 -23.25 -8.10 7.46
C ASP A 181 -22.52 -8.86 6.35
N GLY A 182 -21.53 -9.65 6.72
CA GLY A 182 -20.81 -10.51 5.78
C GLY A 182 -19.59 -11.17 6.38
N ASN A 183 -18.95 -12.02 5.59
CA ASN A 183 -17.65 -12.57 5.96
C ASN A 183 -16.57 -11.52 5.76
N ASP A 184 -16.16 -10.86 6.84
CA ASP A 184 -15.18 -9.80 6.89
C ASP A 184 -13.73 -10.29 7.05
N SER A 185 -13.54 -11.61 7.19
CA SER A 185 -12.22 -12.21 7.47
C SER A 185 -11.18 -11.82 6.43
N PHE A 186 -11.58 -11.73 5.15
CA PHE A 186 -10.66 -11.35 4.08
C PHE A 186 -10.29 -9.87 4.13
N LEU A 187 -11.26 -8.97 4.38
CA LEU A 187 -11.00 -7.53 4.53
C LEU A 187 -10.03 -7.27 5.70
N LYS A 188 -10.27 -7.90 6.84
CA LYS A 188 -9.38 -7.82 8.01
C LYS A 188 -7.99 -8.37 7.72
N PHE A 189 -7.92 -9.52 7.05
CA PHE A 189 -6.63 -10.13 6.70
C PHE A 189 -5.77 -9.22 5.82
N ILE A 190 -6.39 -8.55 4.85
CA ILE A 190 -5.68 -7.60 3.99
C ILE A 190 -5.52 -6.21 4.64
N GLY A 191 -6.10 -6.01 5.83
CA GLY A 191 -5.99 -4.78 6.60
C GLY A 191 -6.83 -3.64 6.07
N LEU A 192 -7.92 -3.90 5.36
CA LEU A 192 -8.90 -2.86 5.00
C LEU A 192 -9.87 -2.63 6.16
N PRO A 193 -10.29 -1.36 6.41
CA PRO A 193 -11.32 -1.07 7.38
C PRO A 193 -12.64 -1.75 6.98
N VAL A 194 -13.31 -2.36 7.95
CA VAL A 194 -14.55 -3.10 7.71
C VAL A 194 -15.75 -2.22 8.07
N PRO A 195 -16.59 -1.84 7.10
CA PRO A 195 -17.81 -1.12 7.40
C PRO A 195 -18.79 -2.04 8.17
N ARG A 196 -19.39 -1.50 9.25
CA ARG A 196 -20.27 -2.23 10.17
C ARG A 196 -21.70 -1.80 10.07
N ASN A 197 -21.92 -0.51 10.07
CA ASN A 197 -23.25 0.06 10.10
C ASN A 197 -23.25 1.46 9.54
N CYS A 198 -24.24 1.80 8.73
CA CYS A 198 -24.52 3.17 8.35
C CYS A 198 -25.88 3.59 8.90
N VAL A 199 -25.96 4.76 9.49
CA VAL A 199 -27.17 5.33 10.07
C VAL A 199 -27.50 6.65 9.38
N LEU A 200 -28.69 6.74 8.83
CA LEU A 200 -29.21 7.99 8.27
C LEU A 200 -29.60 8.92 9.43
N LEU A 201 -29.04 10.12 9.44
CA LEU A 201 -29.32 11.17 10.41
C LEU A 201 -30.37 12.15 9.85
N PRO A 202 -30.95 13.02 10.68
CA PRO A 202 -31.66 14.22 10.21
C PRO A 202 -30.77 15.03 9.25
N ASP A 203 -31.37 15.88 8.44
CA ASP A 203 -30.66 16.80 7.53
C ASP A 203 -29.90 16.15 6.40
N SER A 204 -30.34 14.96 5.91
CA SER A 204 -29.72 14.24 4.79
C SER A 204 -28.29 13.84 5.03
N GLN A 205 -27.89 13.67 6.28
CA GLN A 205 -26.59 13.17 6.65
C GLN A 205 -26.61 11.68 6.92
N ARG A 206 -25.46 10.99 6.71
CA ARG A 206 -25.28 9.59 7.01
C ARG A 206 -23.94 9.37 7.70
N VAL A 207 -23.93 8.65 8.83
CA VAL A 207 -22.70 8.21 9.50
C VAL A 207 -22.51 6.73 9.24
N CYS A 208 -21.36 6.37 8.68
CA CYS A 208 -20.93 5.00 8.50
C CYS A 208 -19.83 4.66 9.48
N HIS A 209 -20.09 3.70 10.36
CA HIS A 209 -19.13 3.18 11.34
C HIS A 209 -18.37 2.02 10.74
N PHE A 210 -17.06 2.05 10.95
CA PHE A 210 -16.13 0.98 10.63
C PHE A 210 -15.63 0.34 11.93
N ASP A 211 -14.89 -0.75 11.86
CA ASP A 211 -14.20 -1.31 13.03
C ASP A 211 -13.09 -0.37 13.55
N GLU A 212 -12.54 0.47 12.70
CA GLU A 212 -11.54 1.48 13.01
C GLU A 212 -12.05 2.85 12.51
N GLY A 213 -12.92 3.52 13.30
CA GLY A 213 -13.36 4.87 13.00
C GLY A 213 -14.74 5.00 12.34
N SER A 214 -15.02 6.19 11.83
CA SER A 214 -16.30 6.51 11.20
C SER A 214 -16.16 7.57 10.10
N ILE A 215 -17.10 7.56 9.16
CA ILE A 215 -17.17 8.54 8.07
C ILE A 215 -18.53 9.24 8.13
N LEU A 216 -18.51 10.57 8.16
CA LEU A 216 -19.69 11.42 8.03
C LEU A 216 -19.88 11.80 6.56
N GLN A 217 -21.06 11.52 6.02
CA GLN A 217 -21.44 11.75 4.64
C GLN A 217 -22.66 12.65 4.58
N GLU A 218 -22.72 13.52 3.58
CA GLU A 218 -23.89 14.33 3.24
C GLU A 218 -24.47 13.86 1.92
N ILE A 219 -25.77 13.63 1.86
CA ILE A 219 -26.49 13.35 0.61
C ILE A 219 -26.67 14.69 -0.12
N THR A 220 -25.86 14.95 -1.13
CA THR A 220 -25.86 16.19 -1.90
C THR A 220 -26.88 16.17 -3.04
N GLU A 221 -27.16 14.98 -3.57
CA GLU A 221 -28.17 14.79 -4.61
C GLU A 221 -28.91 13.47 -4.40
N GLU A 222 -30.22 13.50 -4.50
CA GLU A 222 -31.10 12.34 -4.36
C GLU A 222 -32.20 12.39 -5.41
N ASN A 223 -32.05 11.58 -6.49
CA ASN A 223 -33.08 11.46 -7.54
C ASN A 223 -33.57 10.01 -7.56
N TYR A 224 -34.78 9.80 -7.07
CA TYR A 224 -35.39 8.48 -6.92
C TYR A 224 -35.26 7.62 -8.19
N GLY A 225 -34.74 6.42 -8.03
CA GLY A 225 -34.51 5.45 -9.11
C GLY A 225 -33.45 5.80 -10.13
N LYS A 226 -32.69 6.89 -9.92
CA LYS A 226 -31.63 7.33 -10.83
C LYS A 226 -30.26 7.36 -10.16
N ASN A 227 -30.08 8.25 -9.18
CA ASN A 227 -28.78 8.42 -8.51
C ASN A 227 -28.93 8.95 -7.08
N ILE A 228 -27.96 8.59 -6.25
CA ILE A 228 -27.68 9.16 -4.93
C ILE A 228 -26.21 9.59 -4.95
N GLU A 229 -25.96 10.87 -4.64
CA GLU A 229 -24.61 11.39 -4.47
C GLU A 229 -24.32 11.71 -3.00
N LEU A 230 -23.16 11.30 -2.55
CA LEU A 230 -22.69 11.44 -1.17
C LEU A 230 -21.36 12.17 -1.18
N LYS A 231 -21.26 13.25 -0.46
CA LYS A 231 -20.01 13.96 -0.19
C LYS A 231 -19.51 13.56 1.19
N ILE A 232 -18.24 13.25 1.30
CA ILE A 232 -17.61 13.03 2.59
C ILE A 232 -17.34 14.39 3.23
N ILE A 233 -17.89 14.59 4.45
CA ILE A 233 -17.70 15.82 5.22
C ILE A 233 -16.53 15.66 6.17
N ASP A 234 -16.45 14.49 6.82
CA ASP A 234 -15.42 14.20 7.80
C ASP A 234 -15.13 12.70 7.86
N SER A 235 -13.90 12.35 8.18
CA SER A 235 -13.44 10.97 8.35
C SER A 235 -12.57 10.88 9.60
N PHE A 236 -13.09 10.20 10.64
CA PHE A 236 -12.40 9.99 11.90
C PHE A 236 -11.68 8.65 11.86
N GLU A 237 -10.35 8.66 12.02
CA GLU A 237 -9.49 7.47 12.18
C GLU A 237 -9.55 6.43 11.04
N VAL A 238 -10.08 6.80 9.87
CA VAL A 238 -9.98 5.99 8.66
C VAL A 238 -8.65 6.28 8.00
N ARG A 239 -7.94 5.26 7.58
CA ARG A 239 -6.52 5.24 7.15
C ARG A 239 -6.03 6.50 6.44
N GLU A 240 -4.90 7.01 6.90
CA GLU A 240 -4.27 8.26 6.43
C GLU A 240 -3.83 8.25 4.96
N TRP A 241 -3.65 7.08 4.32
CA TRP A 241 -3.16 6.98 2.95
C TRP A 241 -4.23 7.08 1.86
N LEU A 242 -5.52 6.93 2.22
CA LEU A 242 -6.66 6.97 1.30
C LEU A 242 -7.73 7.92 1.83
N GLU A 243 -8.02 8.94 1.06
CA GLU A 243 -9.11 9.89 1.33
C GLU A 243 -10.22 9.68 0.31
N ILE A 244 -11.45 9.53 0.77
CA ILE A 244 -12.64 9.44 -0.10
C ILE A 244 -13.29 10.81 -0.15
N ASP A 245 -13.38 11.40 -1.34
CA ASP A 245 -14.03 12.71 -1.52
C ASP A 245 -15.54 12.59 -1.62
N SER A 246 -15.97 11.63 -2.44
CA SER A 246 -17.40 11.43 -2.71
C SER A 246 -17.69 10.01 -3.14
N ALA A 247 -18.94 9.58 -2.95
CA ALA A 247 -19.46 8.32 -3.43
C ALA A 247 -20.76 8.57 -4.20
N ARG A 248 -20.92 7.93 -5.34
CA ARG A 248 -22.12 8.02 -6.17
C ARG A 248 -22.70 6.64 -6.39
N TYR A 249 -24.00 6.49 -6.18
CA TYR A 249 -24.76 5.32 -6.59
C TYR A 249 -25.67 5.68 -7.77
N ARG A 250 -25.54 4.94 -8.87
CA ARG A 250 -26.42 5.05 -10.05
C ARG A 250 -27.22 3.77 -10.19
N PHE A 251 -28.51 3.93 -10.48
CA PHE A 251 -29.47 2.83 -10.64
C PHE A 251 -29.88 2.72 -12.09
N VAL A 252 -29.84 1.51 -12.63
CA VAL A 252 -30.32 1.20 -13.98
C VAL A 252 -31.34 0.08 -13.88
N GLN A 253 -32.60 0.39 -14.22
CA GLN A 253 -33.68 -0.59 -14.20
C GLN A 253 -33.60 -1.46 -15.44
N HIS A 254 -33.56 -2.76 -15.26
CA HIS A 254 -33.75 -3.80 -16.29
C HIS A 254 -35.07 -4.52 -16.07
N SER A 255 -35.44 -5.43 -17.00
CA SER A 255 -36.71 -6.19 -16.90
C SER A 255 -36.80 -7.02 -15.59
N ASP A 256 -35.71 -7.64 -15.19
CA ASP A 256 -35.69 -8.66 -14.13
C ASP A 256 -34.81 -8.27 -12.92
N TYR A 257 -34.07 -7.19 -13.00
CA TYR A 257 -33.18 -6.73 -11.94
C TYR A 257 -32.91 -5.22 -12.01
N VAL A 258 -32.37 -4.70 -10.94
CA VAL A 258 -31.81 -3.34 -10.87
C VAL A 258 -30.30 -3.44 -10.81
N GLU A 259 -29.59 -2.86 -11.77
CA GLU A 259 -28.15 -2.74 -11.68
C GLU A 259 -27.82 -1.49 -10.85
N VAL A 260 -27.07 -1.67 -9.78
CA VAL A 260 -26.52 -0.59 -8.95
C VAL A 260 -25.04 -0.44 -9.26
N ILE A 261 -24.65 0.76 -9.68
CA ILE A 261 -23.26 1.10 -9.96
C ILE A 261 -22.81 2.08 -8.87
N ARG A 262 -21.87 1.65 -8.03
CA ARG A 262 -21.21 2.52 -7.05
C ARG A 262 -19.91 3.03 -7.64
N THR A 263 -19.71 4.34 -7.57
CA THR A 263 -18.50 5.02 -8.01
C THR A 263 -18.01 5.91 -6.87
N ASP A 264 -16.79 5.66 -6.41
CA ASP A 264 -16.13 6.47 -5.39
C ASP A 264 -15.01 7.29 -6.04
N LEU A 265 -14.92 8.56 -5.67
CA LEU A 265 -13.83 9.46 -6.02
C LEU A 265 -12.86 9.48 -4.84
N ILE A 266 -11.65 8.96 -5.05
CA ILE A 266 -10.65 8.81 -4.00
C ILE A 266 -9.40 9.62 -4.30
N ARG A 267 -8.76 10.14 -3.28
CA ARG A 267 -7.41 10.70 -3.32
C ARG A 267 -6.47 9.83 -2.49
N SER A 268 -5.31 9.55 -3.02
CA SER A 268 -4.31 8.76 -2.32
C SER A 268 -2.97 9.48 -2.33
N ILE A 269 -2.27 9.38 -1.22
CA ILE A 269 -0.91 9.90 -1.06
C ILE A 269 0.15 8.89 -1.49
N LEU A 270 -0.23 7.66 -1.85
CA LEU A 270 0.72 6.62 -2.27
C LEU A 270 1.39 6.97 -3.61
N GLN A 271 2.72 6.97 -3.62
CA GLN A 271 3.55 7.25 -4.79
C GLN A 271 4.59 6.14 -4.99
N PRO A 272 4.99 5.82 -6.24
CA PRO A 272 4.56 6.44 -7.50
C PRO A 272 3.18 5.95 -7.94
N ARG A 273 2.35 6.85 -8.45
CA ARG A 273 0.94 6.57 -8.85
C ARG A 273 0.80 5.41 -9.83
N TRP A 274 1.69 5.29 -10.83
CA TRP A 274 1.65 4.21 -11.82
C TRP A 274 1.78 2.80 -11.19
N TYR A 275 2.39 2.69 -10.00
CA TYR A 275 2.53 1.44 -9.29
C TYR A 275 1.33 1.15 -8.40
N TRP A 276 0.82 2.16 -7.67
CA TRP A 276 -0.21 1.97 -6.65
C TRP A 276 -1.64 1.99 -7.19
N HIS A 277 -1.88 2.64 -8.33
CA HIS A 277 -3.22 2.82 -8.91
C HIS A 277 -4.04 1.51 -9.00
N TRP A 278 -3.46 0.44 -9.56
CA TRP A 278 -4.14 -0.85 -9.69
C TRP A 278 -4.46 -1.49 -8.33
N PHE A 279 -3.59 -1.29 -7.34
CA PHE A 279 -3.77 -1.81 -5.99
C PHE A 279 -4.93 -1.09 -5.29
N GLU A 280 -4.96 0.24 -5.33
CA GLU A 280 -6.02 1.08 -4.78
C GLU A 280 -7.38 0.73 -5.40
N GLU A 281 -7.44 0.64 -6.73
CA GLU A 281 -8.64 0.22 -7.46
C GLU A 281 -9.16 -1.15 -6.98
N LYS A 282 -8.27 -2.12 -6.79
CA LYS A 282 -8.65 -3.45 -6.30
C LYS A 282 -9.13 -3.42 -4.85
N CYS A 283 -8.46 -2.71 -3.98
CA CYS A 283 -8.85 -2.57 -2.57
C CYS A 283 -10.24 -1.95 -2.43
N VAL A 284 -10.46 -0.80 -3.08
CA VAL A 284 -11.76 -0.13 -3.07
C VAL A 284 -12.84 -0.99 -3.72
N GLY A 285 -12.54 -1.65 -4.84
CA GLY A 285 -13.49 -2.55 -5.49
C GLY A 285 -13.85 -3.80 -4.63
N ILE A 286 -12.98 -4.26 -3.75
CA ILE A 286 -13.27 -5.33 -2.78
C ILE A 286 -14.25 -4.83 -1.72
N GLU A 287 -14.01 -3.63 -1.16
CA GLU A 287 -14.90 -2.99 -0.20
C GLU A 287 -16.28 -2.72 -0.82
N HIS A 288 -16.36 -2.17 -2.04
CA HIS A 288 -17.61 -1.97 -2.76
C HIS A 288 -18.41 -3.27 -2.86
N ARG A 289 -17.77 -4.37 -3.30
CA ARG A 289 -18.45 -5.67 -3.41
C ARG A 289 -18.93 -6.20 -2.07
N TYR A 290 -18.16 -6.01 -1.02
CA TYR A 290 -18.54 -6.42 0.33
C TYR A 290 -19.82 -5.70 0.79
N VAL A 291 -19.83 -4.37 0.70
CA VAL A 291 -20.97 -3.53 1.09
C VAL A 291 -22.21 -3.85 0.23
N MET A 292 -22.08 -3.81 -1.10
CA MET A 292 -23.18 -4.08 -2.00
C MET A 292 -23.73 -5.52 -1.88
N SER A 293 -22.87 -6.50 -1.61
CA SER A 293 -23.32 -7.87 -1.34
C SER A 293 -24.14 -8.00 -0.06
N SER A 294 -23.79 -7.24 0.97
CA SER A 294 -24.62 -7.14 2.19
C SER A 294 -25.96 -6.51 1.90
N MET A 295 -26.00 -5.40 1.17
CA MET A 295 -27.25 -4.75 0.75
C MET A 295 -28.12 -5.67 -0.08
N ARG A 296 -27.54 -6.39 -1.05
CA ARG A 296 -28.24 -7.35 -1.90
C ARG A 296 -28.92 -8.46 -1.08
N ARG A 297 -28.20 -9.06 -0.14
CA ARG A 297 -28.78 -10.09 0.74
C ARG A 297 -30.01 -9.62 1.49
N LYS A 298 -30.05 -8.36 1.95
CA LYS A 298 -31.18 -7.79 2.69
C LYS A 298 -32.46 -7.70 1.87
N VAL A 299 -32.37 -7.51 0.56
CA VAL A 299 -33.53 -7.35 -0.32
C VAL A 299 -33.93 -8.66 -1.01
N GLU A 300 -32.99 -9.59 -1.21
CA GLU A 300 -33.26 -10.90 -1.87
C GLU A 300 -33.69 -12.00 -0.89
N THR A 301 -33.42 -11.86 0.43
CA THR A 301 -33.81 -12.85 1.47
C THR A 301 -35.17 -12.58 2.11
N LYS A 302 -35.88 -11.54 1.67
CA LYS A 302 -37.28 -11.25 2.05
C LYS A 302 -38.24 -11.75 0.99
#